data_9075c9f93addfa4097579e9dc3f73c8a
#
_entry.id   9075c9f93addfa4097579e9dc3f73c8a
#
_cell.length_a   1.000
_cell.length_b   1.000
_cell.length_c   1.000
_cell.angle_alpha   90.00
_cell.angle_beta   90.00
_cell.angle_gamma   90.00
#
_symmetry.space_group_name_H-M   'P 1'
#
loop_
_entity.id
_entity.type
_entity.pdbx_description
1 polymer ?
#
loop_
_entity_poly.entity_id
_entity_poly.type
_entity_poly.pdbx_seq_one_letter_code
_entity_poly.pdbx_strand_id
1 'polypeptide(L)'
;MDKDFLEKILKSGITVQGDLVMEKHVENEIGNVEAGGIGIQIVHGSDKSTSCKHNANADSLALLDTPKAQQLWEKAIDAGWVDAERLPTNRLGTKAARAVFANVMIEKLNIPQPSYEPFEALWGETNLRGSYSSGNSYDTNVKLKEKIRQQLR
;
A
#
# COMPACT_ATOMS: atom_id res chain seq x y z
N MET A 1 -21.04 -33.10 -9.48
CA MET A 1 -19.73 -33.50 -8.97
C MET A 1 -19.64 -35.01 -9.20
N ASP A 2 -18.76 -35.43 -10.12
CA ASP A 2 -18.68 -36.82 -10.53
C ASP A 2 -18.10 -37.71 -9.40
N LYS A 3 -18.82 -38.78 -9.06
CA LYS A 3 -18.38 -39.74 -8.07
C LYS A 3 -17.06 -40.41 -8.44
N ASP A 4 -16.75 -40.53 -9.73
CA ASP A 4 -15.51 -41.10 -10.25
C ASP A 4 -14.28 -40.24 -9.94
N PHE A 5 -14.46 -38.93 -9.81
CA PHE A 5 -13.38 -37.99 -9.47
C PHE A 5 -12.94 -38.15 -8.01
N LEU A 6 -13.92 -38.35 -7.10
CA LEU A 6 -13.62 -38.56 -5.67
C LEU A 6 -12.94 -39.91 -5.42
N GLU A 7 -13.36 -40.97 -6.14
CA GLU A 7 -12.70 -42.29 -6.03
C GLU A 7 -11.26 -42.26 -6.54
N LYS A 8 -10.98 -41.47 -7.54
CA LYS A 8 -9.63 -41.30 -8.11
C LYS A 8 -8.68 -40.60 -7.15
N ILE A 9 -9.17 -39.62 -6.40
CA ILE A 9 -8.40 -38.92 -5.36
C ILE A 9 -8.10 -39.87 -4.19
N LEU A 10 -9.07 -40.65 -3.76
CA LEU A 10 -8.89 -41.59 -2.68
C LEU A 10 -7.90 -42.74 -3.00
N LYS A 11 -7.84 -43.17 -4.26
CA LYS A 11 -6.88 -44.17 -4.73
C LYS A 11 -5.47 -43.64 -4.98
N SER A 12 -5.30 -42.33 -5.15
CA SER A 12 -3.99 -41.74 -5.40
C SER A 12 -3.14 -41.50 -4.16
N GLY A 13 -3.65 -41.82 -2.98
CA GLY A 13 -2.92 -41.65 -1.73
C GLY A 13 -2.60 -40.21 -1.38
N ILE A 14 -3.22 -39.26 -2.08
CA ILE A 14 -3.06 -37.85 -1.76
C ILE A 14 -3.95 -37.55 -0.56
N THR A 15 -3.36 -37.61 0.60
CA THR A 15 -3.97 -37.07 1.81
C THR A 15 -3.91 -35.58 1.74
N VAL A 16 -5.04 -34.91 1.50
CA VAL A 16 -5.14 -33.47 1.61
C VAL A 16 -5.09 -33.11 3.09
N GLN A 17 -3.90 -32.95 3.61
CA GLN A 17 -3.66 -32.52 4.99
C GLN A 17 -3.62 -30.99 5.10
N GLY A 18 -4.24 -30.28 4.15
CA GLY A 18 -4.17 -28.83 4.09
C GLY A 18 -4.67 -28.11 5.35
N ASP A 19 -5.70 -28.64 5.99
CA ASP A 19 -6.32 -27.97 7.13
C ASP A 19 -5.61 -28.24 8.45
N LEU A 20 -4.96 -29.40 8.58
CA LEU A 20 -4.23 -29.77 9.81
C LEU A 20 -2.89 -29.05 9.97
N VAL A 21 -2.31 -28.56 8.88
CA VAL A 21 -1.02 -27.84 8.92
C VAL A 21 -1.21 -26.42 9.42
N MET A 22 -2.35 -25.80 9.21
CA MET A 22 -2.61 -24.44 9.69
C MET A 22 -2.84 -24.35 11.19
N GLU A 23 -3.47 -25.34 11.79
CA GLU A 23 -3.69 -25.34 13.25
C GLU A 23 -2.41 -25.60 14.05
N LYS A 24 -1.44 -26.34 13.49
CA LYS A 24 -0.16 -26.59 14.18
C LYS A 24 0.82 -25.42 14.16
N HIS A 25 0.58 -24.42 13.34
CA HIS A 25 1.46 -23.25 13.29
C HIS A 25 1.14 -22.19 14.31
N VAL A 26 0.05 -22.32 15.04
CA VAL A 26 -0.35 -21.32 16.04
C VAL A 26 0.13 -21.69 17.45
N GLU A 27 0.48 -22.94 17.69
CA GLU A 27 1.09 -23.36 18.94
C GLU A 27 2.62 -23.27 18.85
N ASN A 28 3.14 -22.07 18.89
CA ASN A 28 4.49 -21.86 19.38
C ASN A 28 4.45 -22.04 20.92
N GLU A 29 4.55 -23.27 21.38
CA GLU A 29 5.02 -23.54 22.72
C GLU A 29 6.43 -22.96 22.84
N ILE A 30 6.51 -21.77 23.37
CA ILE A 30 7.78 -21.25 23.90
C ILE A 30 8.04 -22.11 25.14
N GLY A 31 8.80 -23.15 24.92
CA GLY A 31 9.28 -24.00 25.99
C GLY A 31 9.98 -23.13 27.07
N ASN A 32 9.82 -23.56 28.32
CA ASN A 32 10.42 -22.98 29.50
C ASN A 32 11.79 -22.36 29.22
N VAL A 33 11.88 -21.05 29.37
CA VAL A 33 13.16 -20.34 29.43
C VAL A 33 13.70 -20.59 30.81
N GLU A 34 14.80 -21.35 30.90
CA GLU A 34 15.50 -21.58 32.15
C GLU A 34 15.93 -20.24 32.79
N ALA A 35 15.96 -20.22 34.10
CA ALA A 35 16.33 -19.05 34.90
C ALA A 35 17.70 -18.51 34.49
N GLY A 36 17.74 -17.37 33.79
CA GLY A 36 18.94 -16.72 33.30
C GLY A 36 18.88 -16.29 31.82
N GLY A 37 17.86 -16.71 31.05
CA GLY A 37 17.63 -16.28 29.69
C GLY A 37 16.97 -14.90 29.63
N ILE A 38 17.32 -14.11 28.63
CA ILE A 38 16.61 -12.86 28.29
C ILE A 38 15.21 -13.22 27.83
N GLY A 39 14.25 -13.11 28.73
CA GLY A 39 12.85 -13.32 28.40
C GLY A 39 12.35 -12.21 27.49
N ILE A 40 12.02 -12.53 26.26
CA ILE A 40 11.22 -11.65 25.43
C ILE A 40 9.80 -11.72 25.95
N GLN A 41 9.41 -10.76 26.76
CA GLN A 41 8.03 -10.62 27.19
C GLN A 41 7.19 -10.14 26.02
N ILE A 42 6.53 -11.07 25.32
CA ILE A 42 5.47 -10.72 24.39
C ILE A 42 4.27 -10.34 25.24
N VAL A 43 4.14 -9.07 25.52
CA VAL A 43 2.95 -8.52 26.15
C VAL A 43 1.84 -8.60 25.09
N HIS A 44 0.96 -9.57 25.23
CA HIS A 44 -0.36 -9.53 24.58
C HIS A 44 -1.19 -8.47 25.31
N GLY A 45 -0.77 -7.22 25.19
CA GLY A 45 -1.55 -6.06 25.56
C GLY A 45 -2.42 -5.73 24.38
N SER A 46 -3.71 -6.07 24.48
CA SER A 46 -4.77 -5.34 23.77
C SER A 46 -4.44 -3.85 23.82
N ASP A 47 -4.52 -3.21 22.66
CA ASP A 47 -4.63 -1.77 22.54
C ASP A 47 -3.47 -0.91 23.08
N LYS A 48 -2.37 -0.83 22.34
CA LYS A 48 -1.57 0.42 22.33
C LYS A 48 -0.42 0.45 21.32
N SER A 49 -0.51 -0.31 20.22
CA SER A 49 0.46 -0.17 19.13
C SER A 49 0.03 0.83 18.04
N THR A 50 -1.09 1.53 18.24
CA THR A 50 -1.66 2.47 17.26
C THR A 50 -1.07 3.88 17.37
N SER A 51 -0.33 4.18 18.42
CA SER A 51 0.12 5.56 18.68
C SER A 51 1.28 6.01 17.78
N CYS A 52 2.16 5.12 17.34
CA CYS A 52 3.29 5.52 16.49
C CYS A 52 2.94 5.63 15.01
N LYS A 53 1.93 4.90 14.53
CA LYS A 53 1.49 4.99 13.14
C LYS A 53 0.64 6.24 12.85
N HIS A 54 -0.11 6.72 13.84
CA HIS A 54 -0.92 7.92 13.68
C HIS A 54 -0.08 9.20 13.54
N ASN A 55 1.02 9.32 14.24
CA ASN A 55 1.87 10.51 14.15
C ASN A 55 2.66 10.54 12.82
N ALA A 56 3.19 9.40 12.38
CA ALA A 56 3.89 9.33 11.09
C ALA A 56 2.96 9.68 9.92
N ASN A 57 1.70 9.20 9.92
CA ASN A 57 0.72 9.54 8.89
C ASN A 57 0.31 11.01 8.92
N ALA A 58 0.18 11.63 10.10
CA ALA A 58 -0.17 13.04 10.22
C ALA A 58 0.94 13.94 9.69
N ASP A 59 2.19 13.66 10.03
CA ASP A 59 3.35 14.40 9.53
C ASP A 59 3.52 14.22 8.02
N SER A 60 3.28 13.02 7.51
CA SER A 60 3.32 12.74 6.08
C SER A 60 2.24 13.51 5.31
N LEU A 61 1.01 13.57 5.83
CA LEU A 61 -0.09 14.31 5.21
C LEU A 61 0.14 15.83 5.23
N ALA A 62 0.81 16.36 6.25
CA ALA A 62 1.14 17.78 6.33
C ALA A 62 1.99 18.26 5.14
N LEU A 63 2.78 17.37 4.51
CA LEU A 63 3.53 17.68 3.30
C LEU A 63 2.63 18.01 2.10
N LEU A 64 1.39 17.50 2.11
CA LEU A 64 0.39 17.76 1.07
C LEU A 64 -0.51 18.97 1.37
N ASP A 65 -0.32 19.64 2.51
CA ASP A 65 -1.12 20.80 2.94
C ASP A 65 -0.34 22.13 2.89
N THR A 66 0.86 22.12 2.32
CA THR A 66 1.64 23.34 2.13
C THR A 66 0.95 24.28 1.13
N PRO A 67 1.17 25.62 1.20
CA PRO A 67 0.59 26.55 0.23
C PRO A 67 0.91 26.20 -1.23
N LYS A 68 2.10 25.70 -1.48
CA LYS A 68 2.51 25.22 -2.81
C LYS A 68 1.73 23.96 -3.22
N ALA A 69 1.49 23.06 -2.29
CA ALA A 69 0.68 21.86 -2.54
C ALA A 69 -0.76 22.23 -2.85
N GLN A 70 -1.36 23.18 -2.13
CA GLN A 70 -2.72 23.66 -2.38
C GLN A 70 -2.89 24.19 -3.80
N GLN A 71 -1.97 25.01 -4.27
CA GLN A 71 -2.00 25.50 -5.66
C GLN A 71 -1.91 24.39 -6.70
N LEU A 72 -1.13 23.34 -6.43
CA LEU A 72 -1.03 22.19 -7.33
C LEU A 72 -2.30 21.32 -7.26
N TRP A 73 -2.93 21.19 -6.09
CA TRP A 73 -4.20 20.51 -5.96
C TRP A 73 -5.32 21.20 -6.71
N GLU A 74 -5.42 22.54 -6.63
CA GLU A 74 -6.39 23.32 -7.39
C GLU A 74 -6.25 23.07 -8.89
N LYS A 75 -5.03 23.14 -9.42
CA LYS A 75 -4.75 22.81 -10.83
C LYS A 75 -5.09 21.35 -11.18
N ALA A 76 -4.87 20.42 -10.26
CA ALA A 76 -5.18 19.02 -10.48
C ALA A 76 -6.70 18.75 -10.49
N ILE A 77 -7.46 19.47 -9.66
CA ILE A 77 -8.93 19.44 -9.62
C ILE A 77 -9.49 20.07 -10.91
N ASP A 78 -9.01 21.23 -11.31
CA ASP A 78 -9.42 21.91 -12.55
C ASP A 78 -9.14 21.06 -13.80
N ALA A 79 -8.01 20.36 -13.81
CA ALA A 79 -7.66 19.43 -14.86
C ALA A 79 -8.44 18.10 -14.77
N GLY A 80 -9.19 17.85 -13.70
CA GLY A 80 -9.99 16.66 -13.46
C GLY A 80 -9.18 15.39 -13.19
N TRP A 81 -7.97 15.51 -12.64
CA TRP A 81 -7.16 14.38 -12.19
C TRP A 81 -7.64 13.83 -10.85
N VAL A 82 -8.04 14.73 -9.98
CA VAL A 82 -8.57 14.42 -8.65
C VAL A 82 -9.87 15.19 -8.44
N ASP A 83 -10.69 14.77 -7.47
CA ASP A 83 -11.88 15.47 -7.04
C ASP A 83 -11.58 16.53 -5.94
N ALA A 84 -12.61 17.15 -5.40
CA ALA A 84 -12.51 18.16 -4.36
C ALA A 84 -11.92 17.63 -3.05
N GLU A 85 -12.09 16.34 -2.77
CA GLU A 85 -11.51 15.62 -1.64
C GLU A 85 -10.08 15.14 -1.93
N ARG A 86 -9.51 15.51 -3.08
CA ARG A 86 -8.18 15.10 -3.58
C ARG A 86 -8.07 13.59 -3.85
N LEU A 87 -9.20 12.92 -4.07
CA LEU A 87 -9.23 11.50 -4.44
C LEU A 87 -9.09 11.33 -5.96
N PRO A 88 -8.45 10.25 -6.42
CA PRO A 88 -8.23 10.01 -7.84
C PRO A 88 -9.54 9.84 -8.61
N THR A 89 -9.71 10.57 -9.70
CA THR A 89 -10.84 10.39 -10.62
C THR A 89 -10.63 9.19 -11.56
N ASN A 90 -11.63 8.91 -12.40
CA ASN A 90 -11.54 7.87 -13.44
C ASN A 90 -10.38 8.09 -14.43
N ARG A 91 -9.82 9.31 -14.55
CA ARG A 91 -8.62 9.58 -15.34
C ARG A 91 -7.38 8.90 -14.79
N LEU A 92 -7.36 8.66 -13.48
CA LEU A 92 -6.34 7.92 -12.76
C LEU A 92 -6.85 6.52 -12.36
N GLY A 93 -7.63 5.89 -13.21
CA GLY A 93 -8.35 4.65 -12.91
C GLY A 93 -7.47 3.44 -12.59
N THR A 94 -6.20 3.46 -12.96
CA THR A 94 -5.25 2.38 -12.61
C THR A 94 -4.28 2.81 -11.52
N LYS A 95 -3.83 1.85 -10.72
CA LYS A 95 -2.82 2.10 -9.68
C LYS A 95 -1.52 2.68 -10.25
N ALA A 96 -1.12 2.23 -11.45
CA ALA A 96 0.05 2.77 -12.13
C ALA A 96 -0.15 4.25 -12.52
N ALA A 97 -1.35 4.63 -12.99
CA ALA A 97 -1.65 6.03 -13.31
C ALA A 97 -1.63 6.92 -12.05
N ARG A 98 -2.20 6.42 -10.94
CA ARG A 98 -2.14 7.11 -9.64
C ARG A 98 -0.71 7.29 -9.15
N ALA A 99 0.12 6.26 -9.30
CA ALA A 99 1.54 6.31 -8.95
C ALA A 99 2.32 7.32 -9.82
N VAL A 100 1.99 7.44 -11.12
CA VAL A 100 2.55 8.47 -12.01
C VAL A 100 2.16 9.86 -11.57
N PHE A 101 0.89 10.09 -11.23
CA PHE A 101 0.43 11.38 -10.71
C PHE A 101 1.14 11.74 -9.40
N ALA A 102 1.17 10.81 -8.43
CA ALA A 102 1.89 11.01 -7.17
C ALA A 102 3.36 11.35 -7.41
N ASN A 103 4.04 10.68 -8.35
CA ASN A 103 5.43 10.98 -8.70
C ASN A 103 5.60 12.43 -9.21
N VAL A 104 4.71 12.91 -10.06
CA VAL A 104 4.79 14.30 -10.55
C VAL A 104 4.58 15.31 -9.41
N MET A 105 3.65 15.04 -8.50
CA MET A 105 3.44 15.87 -7.31
C MET A 105 4.67 15.85 -6.39
N ILE A 106 5.24 14.67 -6.14
CA ILE A 106 6.48 14.51 -5.36
C ILE A 106 7.63 15.34 -5.95
N GLU A 107 7.83 15.26 -7.26
CA GLU A 107 8.87 16.03 -7.97
C GLU A 107 8.64 17.53 -7.81
N LYS A 108 7.41 18.02 -7.94
CA LYS A 108 7.08 19.44 -7.84
C LYS A 108 7.13 19.99 -6.42
N LEU A 109 6.77 19.19 -5.44
CA LEU A 109 6.77 19.57 -4.02
C LEU A 109 8.11 19.33 -3.34
N ASN A 110 9.03 18.60 -3.97
CA ASN A 110 10.30 18.15 -3.40
C ASN A 110 10.10 17.35 -2.10
N ILE A 111 9.13 16.43 -2.10
CA ILE A 111 8.83 15.61 -0.93
C ILE A 111 10.01 14.66 -0.64
N PRO A 112 10.54 14.64 0.60
CA PRO A 112 11.64 13.76 0.97
C PRO A 112 11.19 12.28 0.99
N GLN A 113 12.15 11.37 1.04
CA GLN A 113 11.83 9.95 1.18
C GLN A 113 11.36 9.65 2.64
N PRO A 114 10.39 8.76 2.81
CA PRO A 114 9.62 7.97 1.83
C PRO A 114 8.51 8.78 1.13
N SER A 115 8.75 9.17 -0.11
CA SER A 115 7.99 10.22 -0.82
C SER A 115 6.57 9.82 -1.25
N TYR A 116 6.25 8.53 -1.34
CA TYR A 116 4.90 8.07 -1.72
C TYR A 116 3.96 7.90 -0.53
N GLU A 117 4.50 7.83 0.68
CA GLU A 117 3.72 7.60 1.91
C GLU A 117 2.57 8.60 2.11
N PRO A 118 2.72 9.92 1.84
CA PRO A 118 1.61 10.86 1.96
C PRO A 118 0.43 10.52 1.05
N PHE A 119 0.69 10.08 -0.17
CA PHE A 119 -0.34 9.71 -1.14
C PHE A 119 -0.97 8.35 -0.80
N GLU A 120 -0.18 7.41 -0.31
CA GLU A 120 -0.67 6.11 0.17
C GLU A 120 -1.62 6.30 1.37
N ALA A 121 -1.26 7.18 2.29
CA ALA A 121 -2.12 7.52 3.43
C ALA A 121 -3.40 8.24 3.00
N LEU A 122 -3.30 9.21 2.08
CA LEU A 122 -4.43 9.99 1.59
C LEU A 122 -5.45 9.13 0.83
N TRP A 123 -4.95 8.21 -0.02
CA TRP A 123 -5.81 7.40 -0.90
C TRP A 123 -6.14 6.01 -0.36
N GLY A 124 -5.62 5.65 0.81
CA GLY A 124 -5.79 4.30 1.39
C GLY A 124 -5.13 3.21 0.54
N GLU A 125 -4.05 3.55 -0.16
CA GLU A 125 -3.32 2.63 -1.03
C GLU A 125 -1.98 2.21 -0.43
N THR A 126 -1.38 1.18 -1.00
CA THR A 126 -0.07 0.67 -0.59
C THR A 126 0.82 0.44 -1.81
N ASN A 127 2.13 0.52 -1.64
CA ASN A 127 3.10 0.20 -2.69
C ASN A 127 2.92 0.99 -4.01
N LEU A 128 2.63 2.29 -3.93
CA LEU A 128 2.60 3.18 -5.09
C LEU A 128 3.98 3.29 -5.76
N ARG A 129 5.04 3.30 -4.97
CA ARG A 129 6.42 3.29 -5.48
C ARG A 129 6.70 2.10 -6.38
N GLY A 130 6.30 0.88 -5.95
CA GLY A 130 6.44 -0.33 -6.76
C GLY A 130 5.62 -0.26 -8.05
N SER A 131 4.39 0.26 -7.96
CA SER A 131 3.53 0.46 -9.13
C SER A 131 4.09 1.48 -10.11
N TYR A 132 4.74 2.55 -9.63
CA TYR A 132 5.46 3.50 -10.47
C TYR A 132 6.65 2.84 -11.16
N SER A 133 7.48 2.12 -10.42
CA SER A 133 8.68 1.46 -10.95
C SER A 133 8.33 0.43 -12.03
N SER A 134 7.27 -0.34 -11.84
CA SER A 134 6.79 -1.34 -12.80
C SER A 134 6.15 -0.72 -14.04
N GLY A 135 5.48 0.42 -13.87
CA GLY A 135 4.69 1.06 -14.93
C GLY A 135 5.41 2.16 -15.69
N ASN A 136 6.51 2.68 -15.17
CA ASN A 136 7.15 3.90 -15.70
C ASN A 136 7.71 3.74 -17.14
N SER A 137 8.02 2.53 -17.57
CA SER A 137 8.53 2.24 -18.91
C SER A 137 7.45 2.13 -19.99
N TYR A 138 6.18 2.04 -19.63
CA TYR A 138 5.10 1.95 -20.62
C TYR A 138 4.84 3.32 -21.25
N ASP A 139 4.76 3.36 -22.58
CA ASP A 139 4.52 4.58 -23.37
C ASP A 139 3.28 5.36 -22.91
N THR A 140 2.24 4.65 -22.50
CA THR A 140 1.01 5.26 -21.96
C THR A 140 1.28 6.08 -20.70
N ASN A 141 2.09 5.56 -19.80
CA ASN A 141 2.44 6.22 -18.54
C ASN A 141 3.44 7.35 -18.73
N VAL A 142 4.35 7.23 -19.70
CA VAL A 142 5.26 8.31 -20.10
C VAL A 142 4.48 9.49 -20.65
N LYS A 143 3.54 9.25 -21.56
CA LYS A 143 2.64 10.28 -22.12
C LYS A 143 1.75 10.90 -21.03
N LEU A 144 1.23 10.06 -20.13
CA LEU A 144 0.43 10.52 -19.00
C LEU A 144 1.25 11.44 -18.08
N LYS A 145 2.47 11.04 -17.73
CA LYS A 145 3.38 11.84 -16.90
C LYS A 145 3.63 13.22 -17.51
N GLU A 146 3.92 13.27 -18.80
CA GLU A 146 4.16 14.54 -19.49
C GLU A 146 2.90 15.42 -19.51
N LYS A 147 1.73 14.84 -19.79
CA LYS A 147 0.46 15.55 -19.76
C LYS A 147 0.16 16.16 -18.39
N ILE A 148 0.38 15.39 -17.30
CA ILE A 148 0.19 15.88 -15.93
C ILE A 148 1.18 17.02 -15.64
N ARG A 149 2.45 16.85 -16.02
CA ARG A 149 3.48 17.90 -15.83
C ARG A 149 3.13 19.21 -16.51
N GLN A 150 2.56 19.16 -17.71
CA GLN A 150 2.14 20.34 -18.47
C GLN A 150 0.96 21.04 -17.81
N GLN A 151 -0.02 20.29 -17.31
CA GLN A 151 -1.22 20.85 -16.68
C GLN A 151 -0.97 21.38 -15.26
N LEU A 152 0.03 20.86 -14.56
CA LEU A 152 0.42 21.31 -13.24
C LEU A 152 1.54 22.40 -13.25
N ARG A 153 1.79 23.04 -14.39
CA ARG A 153 2.76 24.15 -14.48
C ARG A 153 2.32 25.41 -13.77
#